data_5e8981b485e920f0f9d70c8792f25ab7
#
_entry.id   5e8981b485e920f0f9d70c8792f25ab7
#
_cell.length_a   1.000
_cell.length_b   1.000
_cell.length_c   1.000
_cell.angle_alpha   90.00
_cell.angle_beta   90.00
_cell.angle_gamma   90.00
#
_symmetry.space_group_name_H-M   'P 1'
#
loop_
_entity.id
_entity.type
_entity.pdbx_description
1 polymer ?
#
loop_
_entity_poly.entity_id
_entity_poly.type
_entity_poly.pdbx_seq_one_letter_code
_entity_poly.pdbx_strand_id
1 'polypeptide(L)'
;MYVVAVVLPAVQAEFAVSRAQASLPYTLMMLGFGLGGMFMGRWADRSGVHMPLLLGAAGIGAGFFAAASSTNIVQFAVAHGVLLGLLGSSTTFAPLLADTALWWRRRRGIAVAVCASGNYLAGALWPPLVQRGIELWGWRETYLALGLFCGTGMALLSLLMRRRPPLQEVTVAGSAQALASTQPFGLKPGHAQALLCVAGVACCVAMAMPQVHIVAYCTDLGFGTARGAEMLSIMLACGIVSRLISGAICDRIGGLRTLVLGSMLQGIALMLFLPFDGLLSLYLISALFGLFQGGIVPSYAIIVREYFAPKEAGTRVGSVIFATLIGMALGGWMSGKVFDLTGSYHAAFLNGMAWNLLNLSIVSWLLWRTRRSTPAASVKVPATAS
;
A
#
# COMPACT_ATOMS: atom_id res chain seq x y z
N MET A 1 -1.05 3.01 -10.21
CA MET A 1 -0.45 1.80 -9.63
C MET A 1 -1.05 0.52 -10.22
N TYR A 2 -2.34 0.27 -10.06
CA TYR A 2 -3.00 -0.98 -10.46
C TYR A 2 -3.12 -1.19 -11.98
N VAL A 3 -2.98 -0.13 -12.78
CA VAL A 3 -2.97 -0.19 -14.26
C VAL A 3 -1.86 -1.11 -14.78
N VAL A 4 -0.70 -1.14 -14.09
CA VAL A 4 0.43 -1.99 -14.50
C VAL A 4 0.06 -3.48 -14.46
N ALA A 5 -0.71 -3.91 -13.45
CA ALA A 5 -1.16 -5.30 -13.34
C ALA A 5 -2.07 -5.71 -14.51
N VAL A 6 -2.89 -4.78 -14.99
CA VAL A 6 -3.83 -5.02 -16.12
C VAL A 6 -3.09 -5.06 -17.45
N VAL A 7 -2.11 -4.17 -17.65
CA VAL A 7 -1.37 -4.10 -18.92
C VAL A 7 -0.25 -5.14 -19.02
N LEU A 8 0.13 -5.76 -17.91
CA LEU A 8 1.26 -6.69 -17.82
C LEU A 8 1.23 -7.80 -18.88
N PRO A 9 0.10 -8.51 -19.13
CA PRO A 9 0.06 -9.53 -20.17
C PRO A 9 0.32 -8.97 -21.57
N ALA A 10 -0.26 -7.80 -21.90
CA ALA A 10 -0.08 -7.17 -23.21
C ALA A 10 1.36 -6.72 -23.44
N VAL A 11 1.97 -6.08 -22.43
CA VAL A 11 3.36 -5.63 -22.47
C VAL A 11 4.35 -6.80 -22.54
N GLN A 12 4.04 -7.88 -21.80
CA GLN A 12 4.84 -9.10 -21.85
C GLN A 12 4.84 -9.72 -23.24
N ALA A 13 3.68 -9.81 -23.87
CA ALA A 13 3.54 -10.37 -25.21
C ALA A 13 4.24 -9.49 -26.27
N GLU A 14 4.07 -8.18 -26.20
CA GLU A 14 4.62 -7.27 -27.22
C GLU A 14 6.15 -7.15 -27.14
N PHE A 15 6.71 -7.06 -25.93
CA PHE A 15 8.16 -6.94 -25.76
C PHE A 15 8.88 -8.29 -25.66
N ALA A 16 8.13 -9.42 -25.72
CA ALA A 16 8.66 -10.79 -25.64
C ALA A 16 9.58 -11.00 -24.41
N VAL A 17 9.17 -10.50 -23.24
CA VAL A 17 9.95 -10.50 -22.00
C VAL A 17 9.41 -11.51 -20.98
N SER A 18 10.25 -11.88 -20.00
CA SER A 18 9.83 -12.75 -18.90
C SER A 18 8.83 -12.07 -17.95
N ARG A 19 8.15 -12.85 -17.11
CA ARG A 19 7.20 -12.31 -16.09
C ARG A 19 7.90 -11.38 -15.10
N ALA A 20 9.12 -11.71 -14.69
CA ALA A 20 9.93 -10.85 -13.82
C ALA A 20 10.23 -9.50 -14.48
N GLN A 21 10.60 -9.52 -15.77
CA GLN A 21 10.85 -8.29 -16.53
C GLN A 21 9.57 -7.47 -16.74
N ALA A 22 8.45 -8.13 -17.05
CA ALA A 22 7.15 -7.47 -17.22
C ALA A 22 6.64 -6.82 -15.91
N SER A 23 7.06 -7.29 -14.74
CA SER A 23 6.72 -6.70 -13.44
C SER A 23 7.66 -5.55 -12.99
N LEU A 24 8.80 -5.31 -13.68
CA LEU A 24 9.73 -4.22 -13.36
C LEU A 24 9.08 -2.83 -13.33
N PRO A 25 8.15 -2.48 -14.22
CA PRO A 25 7.45 -1.19 -14.17
C PRO A 25 6.74 -0.97 -12.83
N TYR A 26 6.09 -2.01 -12.28
CA TYR A 26 5.48 -1.95 -10.96
C TYR A 26 6.52 -1.78 -9.85
N THR A 27 7.60 -2.55 -9.92
CA THR A 27 8.72 -2.50 -8.96
C THR A 27 9.31 -1.09 -8.88
N LEU A 28 9.70 -0.52 -10.03
CA LEU A 28 10.26 0.82 -10.08
C LEU A 28 9.26 1.89 -9.67
N MET A 29 7.97 1.70 -10.02
CA MET A 29 6.90 2.60 -9.61
C MET A 29 6.73 2.63 -8.09
N MET A 30 6.77 1.49 -7.41
CA MET A 30 6.68 1.42 -5.94
C MET A 30 7.87 2.10 -5.26
N LEU A 31 9.09 1.86 -5.77
CA LEU A 31 10.29 2.53 -5.27
C LEU A 31 10.23 4.04 -5.50
N GLY A 32 9.85 4.47 -6.71
CA GLY A 32 9.66 5.87 -7.06
C GLY A 32 8.60 6.55 -6.19
N PHE A 33 7.46 5.89 -5.99
CA PHE A 33 6.39 6.38 -5.14
C PHE A 33 6.85 6.58 -3.68
N GLY A 34 7.60 5.63 -3.13
CA GLY A 34 8.11 5.73 -1.76
C GLY A 34 9.14 6.84 -1.59
N LEU A 35 10.13 6.90 -2.47
CA LEU A 35 11.16 7.96 -2.47
C LEU A 35 10.52 9.34 -2.71
N GLY A 36 9.70 9.44 -3.75
CA GLY A 36 9.00 10.68 -4.09
C GLY A 36 8.12 11.19 -2.96
N GLY A 37 7.41 10.29 -2.25
CA GLY A 37 6.55 10.67 -1.13
C GLY A 37 7.29 11.40 -0.01
N MET A 38 8.54 11.03 0.26
CA MET A 38 9.39 11.72 1.25
C MET A 38 9.77 13.14 0.80
N PHE A 39 10.10 13.33 -0.48
CA PHE A 39 10.44 14.64 -1.02
C PHE A 39 9.21 15.53 -1.18
N MET A 40 8.15 15.00 -1.74
CA MET A 40 6.90 15.73 -1.98
C MET A 40 6.19 16.12 -0.69
N GLY A 41 6.28 15.29 0.36
CA GLY A 41 5.78 15.64 1.69
C GLY A 41 6.50 16.85 2.27
N ARG A 42 7.84 16.86 2.27
CA ARG A 42 8.63 18.00 2.74
C ARG A 42 8.39 19.27 1.93
N TRP A 43 8.18 19.13 0.63
CA TRP A 43 7.86 20.26 -0.22
C TRP A 43 6.45 20.79 0.06
N ALA A 44 5.46 19.91 0.21
CA ALA A 44 4.11 20.29 0.58
C ALA A 44 4.03 21.03 1.94
N ASP A 45 4.84 20.62 2.92
CA ASP A 45 4.93 21.28 4.23
C ASP A 45 5.38 22.75 4.10
N ARG A 46 6.21 23.08 3.12
CA ARG A 46 6.74 24.44 2.88
C ARG A 46 5.87 25.29 1.98
N SER A 47 5.42 24.74 0.85
CA SER A 47 4.72 25.47 -0.22
C SER A 47 3.21 25.23 -0.25
N GLY A 48 2.70 24.28 0.56
CA GLY A 48 1.33 23.76 0.43
C GLY A 48 1.25 22.66 -0.63
N VAL A 49 0.12 21.94 -0.65
CA VAL A 49 -0.06 20.75 -1.52
C VAL A 49 -0.26 21.07 -2.99
N HIS A 50 -0.66 22.30 -3.32
CA HIS A 50 -0.98 22.71 -4.70
C HIS A 50 0.19 22.53 -5.67
N MET A 51 1.39 23.02 -5.33
CA MET A 51 2.57 22.94 -6.21
C MET A 51 3.05 21.50 -6.44
N PRO A 52 3.22 20.66 -5.40
CA PRO A 52 3.50 19.24 -5.61
C PRO A 52 2.46 18.54 -6.49
N LEU A 53 1.15 18.84 -6.31
CA LEU A 53 0.10 18.25 -7.11
C LEU A 53 0.16 18.67 -8.59
N LEU A 54 0.50 19.93 -8.88
CA LEU A 54 0.70 20.37 -10.28
C LEU A 54 1.89 19.64 -10.93
N LEU A 55 3.02 19.52 -10.23
CA LEU A 55 4.13 18.70 -10.71
C LEU A 55 3.72 17.24 -10.90
N GLY A 56 2.94 16.72 -9.97
CA GLY A 56 2.39 15.36 -10.04
C GLY A 56 1.47 15.17 -11.26
N ALA A 57 0.62 16.13 -11.57
CA ALA A 57 -0.23 16.12 -12.74
C ALA A 57 0.58 16.07 -14.04
N ALA A 58 1.61 16.91 -14.14
CA ALA A 58 2.56 16.89 -15.25
C ALA A 58 3.32 15.56 -15.34
N GLY A 59 3.78 15.04 -14.18
CA GLY A 59 4.47 13.75 -14.09
C GLY A 59 3.59 12.58 -14.53
N ILE A 60 2.30 12.57 -14.15
CA ILE A 60 1.34 11.54 -14.59
C ILE A 60 1.09 11.65 -16.10
N GLY A 61 0.79 12.83 -16.62
CA GLY A 61 0.57 13.02 -18.04
C GLY A 61 1.78 12.62 -18.89
N ALA A 62 2.96 13.18 -18.58
CA ALA A 62 4.20 12.85 -19.26
C ALA A 62 4.60 11.38 -19.10
N GLY A 63 4.33 10.80 -17.92
CA GLY A 63 4.67 9.40 -17.63
C GLY A 63 3.85 8.41 -18.44
N PHE A 64 2.55 8.61 -18.56
CA PHE A 64 1.69 7.79 -19.42
C PHE A 64 2.04 7.97 -20.89
N PHE A 65 2.32 9.21 -21.33
CA PHE A 65 2.76 9.48 -22.68
C PHE A 65 4.09 8.79 -23.01
N ALA A 66 5.10 8.93 -22.15
CA ALA A 66 6.40 8.27 -22.31
C ALA A 66 6.28 6.73 -22.28
N ALA A 67 5.42 6.20 -21.42
CA ALA A 67 5.16 4.77 -21.38
C ALA A 67 4.47 4.28 -22.66
N ALA A 68 3.48 5.00 -23.18
CA ALA A 68 2.82 4.69 -24.47
C ALA A 68 3.78 4.71 -25.65
N SER A 69 4.78 5.60 -25.62
CA SER A 69 5.78 5.77 -26.68
C SER A 69 7.00 4.84 -26.53
N SER A 70 7.04 4.01 -25.48
CA SER A 70 8.18 3.12 -25.21
C SER A 70 8.31 2.03 -26.28
N THR A 71 9.56 1.73 -26.66
CA THR A 71 9.91 0.68 -27.63
C THR A 71 10.48 -0.57 -26.97
N ASN A 72 10.76 -0.50 -25.66
CA ASN A 72 11.28 -1.63 -24.90
C ASN A 72 10.85 -1.54 -23.43
N ILE A 73 10.98 -2.67 -22.72
CA ILE A 73 10.57 -2.79 -21.33
C ILE A 73 11.32 -1.87 -20.38
N VAL A 74 12.58 -1.51 -20.67
CA VAL A 74 13.38 -0.64 -19.79
C VAL A 74 12.85 0.79 -19.84
N GLN A 75 12.57 1.33 -21.05
CA GLN A 75 11.96 2.65 -21.19
C GLN A 75 10.59 2.69 -20.51
N PHE A 76 9.76 1.66 -20.72
CA PHE A 76 8.46 1.52 -20.08
C PHE A 76 8.58 1.49 -18.55
N ALA A 77 9.53 0.74 -18.01
CA ALA A 77 9.77 0.63 -16.58
C ALA A 77 10.31 1.93 -15.97
N VAL A 78 11.22 2.63 -16.65
CA VAL A 78 11.76 3.92 -16.22
C VAL A 78 10.67 5.00 -16.24
N ALA A 79 9.81 5.05 -17.25
CA ALA A 79 8.67 5.96 -17.30
C ALA A 79 7.74 5.74 -16.08
N HIS A 80 7.47 4.48 -15.72
CA HIS A 80 6.70 4.13 -14.53
C HIS A 80 7.41 4.50 -13.22
N GLY A 81 8.71 4.25 -13.11
CA GLY A 81 9.47 4.54 -11.88
C GLY A 81 9.64 6.03 -11.62
N VAL A 82 10.11 6.77 -12.64
CA VAL A 82 10.49 8.18 -12.49
C VAL A 82 9.27 9.09 -12.66
N LEU A 83 8.57 9.00 -13.79
CA LEU A 83 7.51 9.94 -14.09
C LEU A 83 6.21 9.60 -13.34
N LEU A 84 5.74 8.37 -13.43
CA LEU A 84 4.50 7.95 -12.76
C LEU A 84 4.67 7.71 -11.27
N GLY A 85 5.78 7.15 -10.82
CA GLY A 85 6.05 6.84 -9.41
C GLY A 85 6.58 8.03 -8.63
N LEU A 86 7.81 8.46 -8.97
CA LEU A 86 8.56 9.47 -8.22
C LEU A 86 7.92 10.86 -8.33
N LEU A 87 7.53 11.31 -9.52
CA LEU A 87 6.94 12.63 -9.73
C LEU A 87 5.41 12.61 -9.61
N GLY A 88 4.74 11.64 -10.21
CA GLY A 88 3.28 11.58 -10.31
C GLY A 88 2.59 11.13 -9.03
N SER A 89 2.56 9.82 -8.82
CA SER A 89 1.76 9.19 -7.75
C SER A 89 2.20 9.58 -6.34
N SER A 90 3.47 9.91 -6.13
CA SER A 90 4.03 10.30 -4.84
C SER A 90 3.35 11.53 -4.22
N THR A 91 2.83 12.41 -5.06
CA THR A 91 2.15 13.65 -4.63
C THR A 91 0.72 13.41 -4.17
N THR A 92 0.12 12.27 -4.55
CA THR A 92 -1.31 12.00 -4.39
C THR A 92 -1.67 11.28 -3.09
N PHE A 93 -0.72 10.84 -2.29
CA PHE A 93 -1.02 10.07 -1.07
C PHE A 93 -0.54 10.76 0.21
N ALA A 94 0.75 10.69 0.51
CA ALA A 94 1.27 11.20 1.79
C ALA A 94 1.02 12.71 1.99
N PRO A 95 1.27 13.59 1.01
CA PRO A 95 0.98 15.02 1.13
C PRO A 95 -0.50 15.32 1.35
N LEU A 96 -1.40 14.62 0.62
CA LEU A 96 -2.84 14.82 0.77
C LEU A 96 -3.38 14.35 2.11
N LEU A 97 -2.89 13.23 2.64
CA LEU A 97 -3.27 12.75 3.96
C LEU A 97 -2.83 13.73 5.05
N ALA A 98 -1.63 14.28 4.94
CA ALA A 98 -1.11 15.27 5.88
C ALA A 98 -1.95 16.55 5.83
N ASP A 99 -2.21 17.08 4.64
CA ASP A 99 -3.04 18.28 4.44
C ASP A 99 -4.47 18.08 4.97
N THR A 100 -5.13 16.98 4.59
CA THR A 100 -6.47 16.64 5.09
C THR A 100 -6.51 16.64 6.61
N ALA A 101 -5.46 16.14 7.26
CA ALA A 101 -5.37 16.09 8.71
C ALA A 101 -5.28 17.50 9.36
N LEU A 102 -4.85 18.54 8.64
CA LEU A 102 -4.78 19.92 9.11
C LEU A 102 -6.13 20.65 8.99
N TRP A 103 -6.98 20.29 8.03
CA TRP A 103 -8.29 20.92 7.83
C TRP A 103 -9.33 20.46 8.84
N TRP A 104 -9.24 19.22 9.35
CA TRP A 104 -10.26 18.60 10.19
C TRP A 104 -9.79 18.48 11.64
N ARG A 105 -10.38 19.26 12.55
CA ARG A 105 -10.16 19.13 14.00
C ARG A 105 -11.04 18.05 14.62
N ARG A 106 -12.34 18.12 14.34
CA ARG A 106 -13.33 17.14 14.80
C ARG A 106 -13.45 16.04 13.73
N ARG A 107 -13.38 14.77 14.11
CA ARG A 107 -13.43 13.61 13.20
C ARG A 107 -12.25 13.51 12.21
N ARG A 108 -11.07 13.98 12.61
CA ARG A 108 -9.85 13.96 11.80
C ARG A 108 -9.52 12.56 11.25
N GLY A 109 -9.71 11.50 12.07
CA GLY A 109 -9.46 10.12 11.66
C GLY A 109 -10.35 9.67 10.50
N ILE A 110 -11.64 10.04 10.53
CA ILE A 110 -12.59 9.71 9.45
C ILE A 110 -12.20 10.44 8.16
N ALA A 111 -11.87 11.73 8.23
CA ALA A 111 -11.47 12.51 7.06
C ALA A 111 -10.21 11.92 6.38
N VAL A 112 -9.20 11.56 7.17
CA VAL A 112 -7.97 10.91 6.68
C VAL A 112 -8.26 9.53 6.11
N ALA A 113 -9.14 8.73 6.74
CA ALA A 113 -9.53 7.41 6.24
C ALA A 113 -10.26 7.49 4.91
N VAL A 114 -11.18 8.45 4.74
CA VAL A 114 -11.87 8.70 3.47
C VAL A 114 -10.86 9.10 2.38
N CYS A 115 -9.97 10.03 2.66
CA CYS A 115 -8.91 10.43 1.73
C CYS A 115 -8.03 9.24 1.32
N ALA A 116 -7.60 8.43 2.29
CA ALA A 116 -6.79 7.24 2.04
C ALA A 116 -7.53 6.16 1.23
N SER A 117 -8.84 6.07 1.36
CA SER A 117 -9.67 5.10 0.62
C SER A 117 -9.74 5.41 -0.89
N GLY A 118 -9.44 6.64 -1.31
CA GLY A 118 -9.38 7.03 -2.72
C GLY A 118 -8.44 6.16 -3.55
N ASN A 119 -7.32 5.71 -2.97
CA ASN A 119 -6.40 4.80 -3.66
C ASN A 119 -7.03 3.44 -3.97
N TYR A 120 -7.77 2.86 -3.02
CA TYR A 120 -8.49 1.61 -3.24
C TYR A 120 -9.69 1.80 -4.18
N LEU A 121 -10.40 2.93 -4.08
CA LEU A 121 -11.49 3.26 -5.00
C LEU A 121 -10.98 3.35 -6.44
N ALA A 122 -9.85 4.01 -6.66
CA ALA A 122 -9.20 4.03 -7.96
C ALA A 122 -8.84 2.62 -8.43
N GLY A 123 -8.28 1.80 -7.53
CA GLY A 123 -7.97 0.40 -7.82
C GLY A 123 -9.19 -0.49 -8.09
N ALA A 124 -10.35 -0.14 -7.55
CA ALA A 124 -11.61 -0.83 -7.83
C ALA A 124 -12.22 -0.43 -9.17
N LEU A 125 -12.07 0.81 -9.59
CA LEU A 125 -12.72 1.33 -10.80
C LEU A 125 -11.85 1.19 -12.07
N TRP A 126 -10.55 1.48 -11.97
CA TRP A 126 -9.67 1.54 -13.13
C TRP A 126 -9.39 0.20 -13.81
N PRO A 127 -9.17 -0.93 -13.14
CA PRO A 127 -8.80 -2.18 -13.81
C PRO A 127 -9.79 -2.62 -14.89
N PRO A 128 -11.10 -2.70 -14.67
CA PRO A 128 -12.05 -3.07 -15.71
C PRO A 128 -12.13 -2.04 -16.84
N LEU A 129 -12.04 -0.74 -16.51
CA LEU A 129 -12.08 0.34 -17.50
C LEU A 129 -10.85 0.30 -18.41
N VAL A 130 -9.67 0.11 -17.82
CA VAL A 130 -8.41 0.00 -18.56
C VAL A 130 -8.40 -1.26 -19.42
N GLN A 131 -8.87 -2.40 -18.88
CA GLN A 131 -8.97 -3.64 -19.66
C GLN A 131 -9.87 -3.46 -20.89
N ARG A 132 -11.04 -2.83 -20.70
CA ARG A 132 -11.91 -2.52 -21.83
C ARG A 132 -11.29 -1.58 -22.85
N GLY A 133 -10.54 -0.59 -22.39
CA GLY A 133 -9.76 0.29 -23.28
C GLY A 133 -8.71 -0.47 -24.08
N ILE A 134 -7.99 -1.40 -23.42
CA ILE A 134 -6.99 -2.24 -24.09
C ILE A 134 -7.63 -3.13 -25.18
N GLU A 135 -8.79 -3.68 -24.91
CA GLU A 135 -9.54 -4.51 -25.87
C GLU A 135 -10.05 -3.71 -27.08
N LEU A 136 -10.46 -2.45 -26.89
CA LEU A 136 -11.03 -1.62 -27.93
C LEU A 136 -9.98 -0.89 -28.77
N TRP A 137 -8.93 -0.36 -28.13
CA TRP A 137 -7.97 0.58 -28.75
C TRP A 137 -6.52 0.11 -28.65
N GLY A 138 -6.26 -0.97 -27.89
CA GLY A 138 -4.90 -1.36 -27.54
C GLY A 138 -4.38 -0.61 -26.31
N TRP A 139 -3.28 -1.13 -25.73
CA TRP A 139 -2.77 -0.60 -24.47
C TRP A 139 -2.10 0.78 -24.62
N ARG A 140 -1.49 1.09 -25.77
CA ARG A 140 -0.81 2.37 -26.01
C ARG A 140 -1.80 3.54 -26.03
N GLU A 141 -2.86 3.42 -26.82
CA GLU A 141 -3.92 4.43 -26.91
C GLU A 141 -4.66 4.59 -25.57
N THR A 142 -4.88 3.49 -24.86
CA THR A 142 -5.43 3.51 -23.50
C THR A 142 -4.54 4.31 -22.57
N TYR A 143 -3.22 4.15 -22.64
CA TYR A 143 -2.27 4.92 -21.84
C TYR A 143 -2.29 6.40 -22.17
N LEU A 144 -2.38 6.77 -23.46
CA LEU A 144 -2.52 8.17 -23.88
C LEU A 144 -3.81 8.80 -23.33
N ALA A 145 -4.92 8.10 -23.43
CA ALA A 145 -6.21 8.54 -22.85
C ALA A 145 -6.14 8.71 -21.34
N LEU A 146 -5.51 7.77 -20.63
CA LEU A 146 -5.28 7.86 -19.19
C LEU A 146 -4.38 9.05 -18.81
N GLY A 147 -3.32 9.27 -19.56
CA GLY A 147 -2.40 10.39 -19.36
C GLY A 147 -3.10 11.73 -19.46
N LEU A 148 -3.91 11.90 -20.52
CA LEU A 148 -4.71 13.09 -20.73
C LEU A 148 -5.75 13.26 -19.61
N PHE A 149 -6.56 12.24 -19.33
CA PHE A 149 -7.62 12.30 -18.32
C PHE A 149 -7.08 12.54 -16.92
N CYS A 150 -6.11 11.73 -16.47
CA CYS A 150 -5.57 11.84 -15.12
C CYS A 150 -4.71 13.09 -14.94
N GLY A 151 -3.90 13.46 -15.94
CA GLY A 151 -3.07 14.66 -15.91
C GLY A 151 -3.89 15.94 -15.86
N THR A 152 -4.85 16.10 -16.78
CA THR A 152 -5.74 17.27 -16.79
C THR A 152 -6.65 17.32 -15.57
N GLY A 153 -7.27 16.19 -15.20
CA GLY A 153 -8.13 16.10 -14.04
C GLY A 153 -7.40 16.47 -12.75
N MET A 154 -6.19 15.93 -12.55
CA MET A 154 -5.38 16.27 -11.38
C MET A 154 -4.90 17.72 -11.38
N ALA A 155 -4.54 18.29 -12.56
CA ALA A 155 -4.18 19.69 -12.68
C ALA A 155 -5.36 20.60 -12.30
N LEU A 156 -6.56 20.33 -12.80
CA LEU A 156 -7.77 21.10 -12.48
C LEU A 156 -8.11 20.98 -10.98
N LEU A 157 -8.10 19.78 -10.41
CA LEU A 157 -8.35 19.56 -8.98
C LEU A 157 -7.31 20.25 -8.10
N SER A 158 -6.03 20.30 -8.52
CA SER A 158 -4.98 21.00 -7.79
C SER A 158 -5.26 22.49 -7.66
N LEU A 159 -5.92 23.11 -8.64
CA LEU A 159 -6.30 24.52 -8.57
C LEU A 159 -7.29 24.82 -7.47
N LEU A 160 -8.16 23.85 -7.13
CA LEU A 160 -9.09 23.97 -6.00
C LEU A 160 -8.37 23.90 -4.65
N MET A 161 -7.17 23.31 -4.60
CA MET A 161 -6.38 23.11 -3.38
C MET A 161 -5.34 24.23 -3.15
N ARG A 162 -5.52 25.41 -3.74
CA ARG A 162 -4.65 26.57 -3.51
C ARG A 162 -4.78 27.17 -2.11
N ARG A 163 -5.90 26.93 -1.42
CA ARG A 163 -6.12 27.43 -0.06
C ARG A 163 -5.23 26.67 0.91
N ARG A 164 -4.53 27.40 1.77
CA ARG A 164 -3.72 26.79 2.85
C ARG A 164 -4.61 26.47 4.04
N PRO A 165 -4.34 25.38 4.76
CA PRO A 165 -5.03 25.07 6.00
C PRO A 165 -4.78 26.19 7.02
N PRO A 166 -5.75 26.46 7.93
CA PRO A 166 -5.57 27.44 8.98
C PRO A 166 -4.39 27.04 9.87
N LEU A 167 -3.54 28.03 10.21
CA LEU A 167 -2.43 27.83 11.15
C LEU A 167 -2.98 27.26 12.45
N GLN A 168 -2.61 26.05 12.78
CA GLN A 168 -3.00 25.41 14.04
C GLN A 168 -1.90 25.70 15.06
N GLU A 169 -2.26 26.38 16.15
CA GLU A 169 -1.45 26.35 17.37
C GLU A 169 -1.34 24.91 17.83
N VAL A 170 -0.09 24.41 17.85
CA VAL A 170 0.21 23.07 18.33
C VAL A 170 0.00 23.05 19.83
N THR A 171 -1.20 22.73 20.27
CA THR A 171 -1.45 22.41 21.67
C THR A 171 -0.70 21.10 21.98
N VAL A 172 0.40 21.23 22.70
CA VAL A 172 1.17 20.08 23.21
C VAL A 172 0.30 19.39 24.27
N ALA A 173 -0.53 18.46 23.83
CA ALA A 173 -1.28 17.62 24.73
C ALA A 173 -0.45 16.38 25.09
N GLY A 174 -0.08 16.27 26.36
CA GLY A 174 0.08 15.00 27.03
C GLY A 174 1.48 14.53 27.38
N SER A 175 1.90 14.91 28.57
CA SER A 175 3.07 14.42 29.31
C SER A 175 2.96 12.98 29.85
N ALA A 176 1.85 12.27 29.66
CA ALA A 176 1.64 10.93 30.24
C ALA A 176 2.20 9.76 29.40
N GLN A 177 2.42 9.98 28.12
CA GLN A 177 2.97 8.95 27.19
C GLN A 177 4.51 8.95 27.11
N ALA A 178 5.17 9.90 27.78
CA ALA A 178 6.62 10.09 27.69
C ALA A 178 7.42 8.94 28.39
N LEU A 179 6.83 8.23 29.33
CA LEU A 179 7.50 7.16 30.11
C LEU A 179 7.50 5.79 29.45
N ALA A 180 6.56 5.50 28.53
CA ALA A 180 6.49 4.21 27.83
C ALA A 180 7.45 4.11 26.62
N SER A 181 8.11 5.20 26.25
CA SER A 181 8.77 5.36 24.96
C SER A 181 10.28 5.06 24.93
N THR A 182 10.92 4.76 26.06
CA THR A 182 12.36 4.51 26.10
C THR A 182 12.77 3.13 25.60
N GLN A 183 11.88 2.13 25.70
CA GLN A 183 12.12 0.75 25.24
C GLN A 183 10.86 0.13 24.63
N PRO A 184 10.52 0.46 23.36
CA PRO A 184 9.38 -0.14 22.69
C PRO A 184 9.53 -1.66 22.64
N PHE A 185 8.49 -2.38 23.07
CA PHE A 185 8.50 -3.86 23.20
C PHE A 185 9.60 -4.41 24.14
N GLY A 186 10.15 -3.59 25.04
CA GLY A 186 11.32 -3.95 25.86
C GLY A 186 12.62 -4.09 25.05
N LEU A 187 12.71 -3.47 23.88
CA LEU A 187 13.87 -3.46 22.97
C LEU A 187 14.46 -2.05 22.84
N LYS A 188 15.73 -1.97 22.44
CA LYS A 188 16.28 -0.68 21.98
C LYS A 188 15.46 -0.17 20.80
N PRO A 189 15.16 1.16 20.72
CA PRO A 189 14.27 1.69 19.68
C PRO A 189 14.70 1.37 18.25
N GLY A 190 16.01 1.32 17.96
CA GLY A 190 16.53 0.94 16.65
C GLY A 190 16.21 -0.51 16.25
N HIS A 191 16.35 -1.46 17.20
CA HIS A 191 16.02 -2.87 16.94
C HIS A 191 14.51 -3.08 16.75
N ALA A 192 13.68 -2.41 17.56
CA ALA A 192 12.23 -2.45 17.41
C ALA A 192 11.80 -1.90 16.03
N GLN A 193 12.41 -0.79 15.60
CA GLN A 193 12.19 -0.19 14.29
C GLN A 193 12.59 -1.14 13.15
N ALA A 194 13.78 -1.75 13.25
CA ALA A 194 14.27 -2.69 12.23
C ALA A 194 13.33 -3.89 12.08
N LEU A 195 12.86 -4.46 13.20
CA LEU A 195 11.90 -5.58 13.18
C LEU A 195 10.56 -5.18 12.53
N LEU A 196 10.05 -3.98 12.83
CA LEU A 196 8.84 -3.48 12.17
C LEU A 196 9.04 -3.25 10.67
N CYS A 197 10.22 -2.76 10.25
CA CYS A 197 10.55 -2.61 8.84
C CYS A 197 10.63 -3.98 8.14
N VAL A 198 11.30 -4.97 8.73
CA VAL A 198 11.38 -6.34 8.19
C VAL A 198 9.98 -6.97 8.12
N ALA A 199 9.18 -6.84 9.15
CA ALA A 199 7.79 -7.32 9.16
C ALA A 199 6.95 -6.62 8.07
N GLY A 200 7.12 -5.31 7.87
CA GLY A 200 6.46 -4.53 6.83
C GLY A 200 6.86 -4.98 5.42
N VAL A 201 8.17 -5.22 5.18
CA VAL A 201 8.64 -5.81 3.91
C VAL A 201 7.99 -7.17 3.71
N ALA A 202 8.07 -8.05 4.69
CA ALA A 202 7.59 -9.43 4.59
C ALA A 202 6.08 -9.50 4.31
N CYS A 203 5.29 -8.70 5.03
CA CYS A 203 3.86 -8.58 4.82
C CYS A 203 3.53 -8.14 3.38
N CYS A 204 4.22 -7.11 2.90
CA CYS A 204 3.91 -6.49 1.62
C CYS A 204 4.45 -7.28 0.42
N VAL A 205 5.50 -8.09 0.58
CA VAL A 205 5.90 -9.10 -0.41
C VAL A 205 4.74 -10.07 -0.65
N ALA A 206 4.14 -10.58 0.43
CA ALA A 206 2.99 -11.49 0.35
C ALA A 206 1.75 -10.83 -0.27
N MET A 207 1.52 -9.54 0.04
CA MET A 207 0.40 -8.76 -0.48
C MET A 207 0.52 -8.47 -1.97
N ALA A 208 1.73 -8.20 -2.47
CA ALA A 208 1.96 -7.82 -3.85
C ALA A 208 1.70 -8.94 -4.85
N MET A 209 1.90 -10.19 -4.44
CA MET A 209 1.75 -11.34 -5.34
C MET A 209 0.37 -11.38 -6.01
N PRO A 210 -0.76 -11.47 -5.29
CA PRO A 210 -2.07 -11.48 -5.94
C PRO A 210 -2.39 -10.15 -6.65
N GLN A 211 -2.02 -9.01 -6.05
CA GLN A 211 -2.36 -7.70 -6.62
C GLN A 211 -1.70 -7.43 -7.98
N VAL A 212 -0.50 -7.93 -8.21
CA VAL A 212 0.25 -7.70 -9.45
C VAL A 212 -0.05 -8.78 -10.48
N HIS A 213 -0.20 -10.03 -10.03
CA HIS A 213 -0.21 -11.18 -10.92
C HIS A 213 -1.58 -11.82 -11.14
N ILE A 214 -2.67 -11.37 -10.46
CA ILE A 214 -3.99 -11.99 -10.60
C ILE A 214 -4.51 -11.96 -12.04
N VAL A 215 -4.24 -10.89 -12.80
CA VAL A 215 -4.66 -10.77 -14.20
C VAL A 215 -3.94 -11.79 -15.06
N ALA A 216 -2.61 -11.88 -14.90
CA ALA A 216 -1.79 -12.84 -15.62
C ALA A 216 -2.12 -14.29 -15.21
N TYR A 217 -2.36 -14.55 -13.93
CA TYR A 217 -2.77 -15.85 -13.42
C TYR A 217 -4.11 -16.31 -14.01
N CYS A 218 -5.13 -15.44 -14.06
CA CYS A 218 -6.40 -15.71 -14.73
C CYS A 218 -6.22 -16.02 -16.21
N THR A 219 -5.31 -15.32 -16.88
CA THR A 219 -5.03 -15.55 -18.31
C THR A 219 -4.40 -16.91 -18.51
N ASP A 220 -3.47 -17.32 -17.67
CA ASP A 220 -2.80 -18.63 -17.75
C ASP A 220 -3.77 -19.79 -17.44
N LEU A 221 -4.78 -19.55 -16.60
CA LEU A 221 -5.88 -20.53 -16.34
C LEU A 221 -6.93 -20.58 -17.46
N GLY A 222 -6.80 -19.74 -18.50
CA GLY A 222 -7.73 -19.70 -19.63
C GLY A 222 -8.99 -18.88 -19.43
N PHE A 223 -9.13 -18.15 -18.30
CA PHE A 223 -10.31 -17.29 -18.03
C PHE A 223 -10.23 -15.92 -18.71
N GLY A 224 -9.03 -15.52 -19.20
CA GLY A 224 -8.79 -14.28 -19.88
C GLY A 224 -8.51 -13.09 -18.96
N THR A 225 -7.97 -12.03 -19.56
CA THR A 225 -7.51 -10.81 -18.86
C THR A 225 -8.66 -10.02 -18.23
N ALA A 226 -9.84 -10.00 -18.86
CA ALA A 226 -11.01 -9.27 -18.36
C ALA A 226 -11.46 -9.79 -16.99
N ARG A 227 -11.54 -11.12 -16.81
CA ARG A 227 -11.90 -11.73 -15.52
C ARG A 227 -10.85 -11.45 -14.43
N GLY A 228 -9.57 -11.45 -14.80
CA GLY A 228 -8.49 -11.05 -13.89
C GLY A 228 -8.59 -9.60 -13.45
N ALA A 229 -8.93 -8.67 -14.35
CA ALA A 229 -9.16 -7.26 -14.03
C ALA A 229 -10.38 -7.07 -13.11
N GLU A 230 -11.47 -7.81 -13.32
CA GLU A 230 -12.64 -7.83 -12.43
C GLU A 230 -12.27 -8.34 -11.03
N MET A 231 -11.49 -9.42 -10.92
CA MET A 231 -11.02 -9.95 -9.63
C MET A 231 -10.15 -8.96 -8.87
N LEU A 232 -9.23 -8.27 -9.57
CA LEU A 232 -8.43 -7.20 -8.98
C LEU A 232 -9.32 -6.06 -8.47
N SER A 233 -10.34 -5.69 -9.25
CA SER A 233 -11.30 -4.65 -8.90
C SER A 233 -12.07 -5.03 -7.62
N ILE A 234 -12.61 -6.23 -7.53
CA ILE A 234 -13.33 -6.74 -6.35
C ILE A 234 -12.41 -6.80 -5.13
N MET A 235 -11.19 -7.30 -5.31
CA MET A 235 -10.17 -7.33 -4.25
C MET A 235 -9.95 -5.95 -3.63
N LEU A 236 -9.81 -4.91 -4.46
CA LEU A 236 -9.57 -3.55 -4.01
C LEU A 236 -10.83 -2.87 -3.47
N ALA A 237 -12.00 -3.15 -4.02
CA ALA A 237 -13.28 -2.70 -3.46
C ALA A 237 -13.51 -3.26 -2.04
N CYS A 238 -13.30 -4.56 -1.84
CA CYS A 238 -13.34 -5.18 -0.52
C CYS A 238 -12.26 -4.61 0.42
N GLY A 239 -11.13 -4.17 -0.11
CA GLY A 239 -10.09 -3.49 0.63
C GLY A 239 -10.54 -2.16 1.26
N ILE A 240 -11.49 -1.44 0.65
CA ILE A 240 -12.08 -0.24 1.24
C ILE A 240 -12.82 -0.60 2.53
N VAL A 241 -13.69 -1.61 2.45
CA VAL A 241 -14.47 -2.11 3.60
C VAL A 241 -13.53 -2.59 4.71
N SER A 242 -12.52 -3.38 4.34
CA SER A 242 -11.47 -3.84 5.25
C SER A 242 -10.79 -2.70 6.00
N ARG A 243 -10.42 -1.64 5.29
CA ARG A 243 -9.73 -0.48 5.89
C ARG A 243 -10.58 0.19 6.97
N LEU A 244 -11.87 0.36 6.73
CA LEU A 244 -12.80 0.97 7.67
C LEU A 244 -13.02 0.08 8.90
N ILE A 245 -13.27 -1.23 8.68
CA ILE A 245 -13.48 -2.22 9.75
C ILE A 245 -12.21 -2.36 10.59
N SER A 246 -11.05 -2.48 9.96
CA SER A 246 -9.77 -2.63 10.66
C SER A 246 -9.40 -1.41 11.49
N GLY A 247 -9.79 -0.21 11.06
CA GLY A 247 -9.67 1.01 11.87
C GLY A 247 -10.46 0.89 13.17
N ALA A 248 -11.73 0.50 13.09
CA ALA A 248 -12.58 0.31 14.27
C ALA A 248 -12.09 -0.84 15.18
N ILE A 249 -11.54 -1.91 14.61
CA ILE A 249 -10.91 -3.00 15.37
C ILE A 249 -9.67 -2.47 16.08
N CYS A 250 -8.83 -1.71 15.38
CA CYS A 250 -7.60 -1.14 15.91
C CYS A 250 -7.85 -0.22 17.10
N ASP A 251 -8.90 0.59 17.05
CA ASP A 251 -9.30 1.46 18.16
C ASP A 251 -9.69 0.66 19.44
N ARG A 252 -10.15 -0.60 19.28
CA ARG A 252 -10.57 -1.46 20.41
C ARG A 252 -9.45 -2.34 20.95
N ILE A 253 -8.64 -2.94 20.07
CA ILE A 253 -7.67 -3.97 20.47
C ILE A 253 -6.20 -3.54 20.30
N GLY A 254 -5.97 -2.34 19.74
CA GLY A 254 -4.64 -1.77 19.46
C GLY A 254 -4.03 -2.24 18.14
N GLY A 255 -3.02 -1.48 17.66
CA GLY A 255 -2.41 -1.71 16.35
C GLY A 255 -1.76 -3.08 16.19
N LEU A 256 -1.04 -3.54 17.21
CA LEU A 256 -0.26 -4.79 17.13
C LEU A 256 -1.15 -6.04 17.02
N ARG A 257 -2.26 -6.09 17.78
CA ARG A 257 -3.22 -7.20 17.71
C ARG A 257 -3.98 -7.20 16.39
N THR A 258 -4.33 -6.02 15.88
CA THR A 258 -4.97 -5.85 14.58
C THR A 258 -4.06 -6.32 13.46
N LEU A 259 -2.77 -6.01 13.54
CA LEU A 259 -1.77 -6.47 12.57
C LEU A 259 -1.62 -8.00 12.57
N VAL A 260 -1.56 -8.65 13.75
CA VAL A 260 -1.54 -10.12 13.87
C VAL A 260 -2.78 -10.73 13.23
N LEU A 261 -3.97 -10.20 13.55
CA LEU A 261 -5.24 -10.69 12.99
C LEU A 261 -5.26 -10.56 11.46
N GLY A 262 -4.92 -9.38 10.93
CA GLY A 262 -4.87 -9.14 9.48
C GLY A 262 -3.87 -10.05 8.77
N SER A 263 -2.66 -10.21 9.35
CA SER A 263 -1.62 -11.08 8.78
C SER A 263 -2.03 -12.56 8.78
N MET A 264 -2.71 -13.03 9.83
CA MET A 264 -3.24 -14.39 9.89
C MET A 264 -4.31 -14.62 8.82
N LEU A 265 -5.26 -13.70 8.69
CA LEU A 265 -6.32 -13.76 7.69
C LEU A 265 -5.76 -13.66 6.26
N GLN A 266 -4.74 -12.82 6.03
CA GLN A 266 -4.03 -12.74 4.76
C GLN A 266 -3.36 -14.06 4.40
N GLY A 267 -2.71 -14.73 5.37
CA GLY A 267 -2.11 -16.05 5.17
C GLY A 267 -3.15 -17.11 4.80
N ILE A 268 -4.32 -17.09 5.44
CA ILE A 268 -5.43 -17.98 5.09
C ILE A 268 -5.90 -17.72 3.67
N ALA A 269 -6.09 -16.47 3.27
CA ALA A 269 -6.52 -16.14 1.92
C ALA A 269 -5.47 -16.55 0.86
N LEU A 270 -4.18 -16.39 1.12
CA LEU A 270 -3.11 -16.89 0.24
C LEU A 270 -3.13 -18.41 0.12
N MET A 271 -3.38 -19.12 1.23
CA MET A 271 -3.49 -20.59 1.23
C MET A 271 -4.66 -21.07 0.37
N LEU A 272 -5.77 -20.34 0.32
CA LEU A 272 -6.94 -20.69 -0.49
C LEU A 272 -6.67 -20.63 -2.01
N PHE A 273 -5.71 -19.83 -2.47
CA PHE A 273 -5.30 -19.81 -3.88
C PHE A 273 -4.59 -21.11 -4.33
N LEU A 274 -4.16 -21.98 -3.42
CA LEU A 274 -3.44 -23.21 -3.78
C LEU A 274 -4.37 -24.32 -4.27
N PRO A 275 -5.46 -24.72 -3.52
CA PRO A 275 -6.32 -25.81 -3.92
C PRO A 275 -7.48 -25.39 -4.85
N PHE A 276 -7.74 -24.08 -5.00
CA PHE A 276 -8.93 -23.59 -5.71
C PHE A 276 -8.54 -22.68 -6.88
N ASP A 277 -8.66 -23.20 -8.09
CA ASP A 277 -8.38 -22.52 -9.35
C ASP A 277 -9.62 -22.27 -10.23
N GLY A 278 -10.81 -22.66 -9.75
CA GLY A 278 -12.07 -22.41 -10.45
C GLY A 278 -12.46 -20.92 -10.46
N LEU A 279 -13.14 -20.48 -11.52
CA LEU A 279 -13.48 -19.07 -11.74
C LEU A 279 -14.22 -18.46 -10.53
N LEU A 280 -15.28 -19.11 -10.04
CA LEU A 280 -16.05 -18.61 -8.89
C LEU A 280 -15.21 -18.57 -7.61
N SER A 281 -14.39 -19.61 -7.39
CA SER A 281 -13.50 -19.69 -6.24
C SER A 281 -12.50 -18.53 -6.23
N LEU A 282 -11.91 -18.20 -7.38
CA LEU A 282 -10.97 -17.10 -7.52
C LEU A 282 -11.63 -15.74 -7.25
N TYR A 283 -12.88 -15.52 -7.66
CA TYR A 283 -13.62 -14.31 -7.29
C TYR A 283 -13.82 -14.20 -5.78
N LEU A 284 -14.26 -15.29 -5.14
CA LEU A 284 -14.48 -15.32 -3.70
C LEU A 284 -13.17 -15.12 -2.92
N ILE A 285 -12.10 -15.80 -3.32
CA ILE A 285 -10.78 -15.67 -2.68
C ILE A 285 -10.21 -14.27 -2.86
N SER A 286 -10.37 -13.67 -4.05
CA SER A 286 -9.96 -12.29 -4.30
C SER A 286 -10.71 -11.30 -3.41
N ALA A 287 -12.02 -11.48 -3.24
CA ALA A 287 -12.82 -10.67 -2.32
C ALA A 287 -12.36 -10.83 -0.86
N LEU A 288 -12.15 -12.06 -0.39
CA LEU A 288 -11.64 -12.36 0.95
C LEU A 288 -10.25 -11.79 1.17
N PHE A 289 -9.34 -11.96 0.20
CA PHE A 289 -8.00 -11.39 0.28
C PHE A 289 -8.05 -9.87 0.43
N GLY A 290 -8.90 -9.20 -0.36
CA GLY A 290 -9.14 -7.76 -0.24
C GLY A 290 -9.68 -7.37 1.13
N LEU A 291 -10.67 -8.13 1.64
CA LEU A 291 -11.28 -7.90 2.93
C LEU A 291 -10.30 -8.08 4.11
N PHE A 292 -9.28 -8.90 3.96
CA PHE A 292 -8.32 -9.19 5.02
C PHE A 292 -7.09 -8.27 5.03
N GLN A 293 -6.70 -7.75 3.88
CA GLN A 293 -5.44 -6.99 3.76
C GLN A 293 -5.55 -5.48 4.01
N GLY A 294 -6.74 -4.87 3.84
CA GLY A 294 -6.89 -3.41 3.76
C GLY A 294 -6.43 -2.65 5.01
N GLY A 295 -6.50 -3.26 6.17
CA GLY A 295 -6.10 -2.67 7.45
C GLY A 295 -4.65 -2.90 7.86
N ILE A 296 -3.89 -3.75 7.17
CA ILE A 296 -2.56 -4.18 7.60
C ILE A 296 -1.56 -3.00 7.57
N VAL A 297 -1.42 -2.34 6.43
CA VAL A 297 -0.45 -1.23 6.29
C VAL A 297 -0.73 -0.06 7.23
N PRO A 298 -1.98 0.43 7.41
CA PRO A 298 -2.29 1.45 8.41
C PRO A 298 -1.92 1.04 9.84
N SER A 299 -2.06 -0.23 10.20
CA SER A 299 -1.72 -0.73 11.54
C SER A 299 -0.26 -0.50 11.91
N TYR A 300 0.67 -0.56 10.96
CA TYR A 300 2.09 -0.24 11.21
C TYR A 300 2.29 1.21 11.67
N ALA A 301 1.59 2.15 11.03
CA ALA A 301 1.67 3.55 11.43
C ALA A 301 1.11 3.79 12.84
N ILE A 302 0.05 3.05 13.22
CA ILE A 302 -0.55 3.12 14.55
C ILE A 302 0.39 2.50 15.59
N ILE A 303 0.99 1.34 15.31
CA ILE A 303 1.97 0.69 16.19
C ILE A 303 3.15 1.63 16.50
N VAL A 304 3.67 2.31 15.48
CA VAL A 304 4.77 3.28 15.71
C VAL A 304 4.32 4.39 16.65
N ARG A 305 3.09 4.90 16.51
CA ARG A 305 2.55 5.95 17.38
C ARG A 305 2.23 5.48 18.79
N GLU A 306 1.86 4.20 18.96
CA GLU A 306 1.56 3.60 20.25
C GLU A 306 2.82 3.32 21.08
N TYR A 307 3.93 2.91 20.43
CA TYR A 307 5.08 2.36 21.13
C TYR A 307 6.35 3.24 21.09
N PHE A 308 6.42 4.24 20.22
CA PHE A 308 7.61 5.11 20.10
C PHE A 308 7.34 6.54 20.55
N ALA A 309 8.41 7.25 20.87
CA ALA A 309 8.34 8.64 21.32
C ALA A 309 7.65 9.55 20.26
N PRO A 310 6.71 10.44 20.66
CA PRO A 310 6.00 11.32 19.74
C PRO A 310 6.92 12.19 18.86
N LYS A 311 8.06 12.62 19.39
CA LYS A 311 9.08 13.43 18.66
C LYS A 311 9.63 12.71 17.43
N GLU A 312 9.75 11.40 17.48
CA GLU A 312 10.35 10.57 16.42
C GLU A 312 9.31 9.85 15.57
N ALA A 313 8.04 9.88 15.99
CA ALA A 313 6.97 9.08 15.38
C ALA A 313 6.82 9.34 13.87
N GLY A 314 6.92 10.58 13.41
CA GLY A 314 6.82 10.92 12.00
C GLY A 314 7.89 10.26 11.13
N THR A 315 9.16 10.39 11.52
CA THR A 315 10.30 9.78 10.81
C THR A 315 10.20 8.25 10.83
N ARG A 316 9.82 7.67 11.98
CA ARG A 316 9.70 6.23 12.15
C ARG A 316 8.56 5.65 11.35
N VAL A 317 7.38 6.30 11.34
CA VAL A 317 6.25 5.93 10.46
C VAL A 317 6.69 5.98 9.00
N GLY A 318 7.36 7.06 8.58
CA GLY A 318 7.87 7.17 7.21
C GLY A 318 8.80 6.02 6.81
N SER A 319 9.73 5.65 7.70
CA SER A 319 10.65 4.52 7.45
C SER A 319 9.92 3.18 7.33
N VAL A 320 8.94 2.89 8.20
CA VAL A 320 8.16 1.64 8.12
C VAL A 320 7.30 1.60 6.87
N ILE A 321 6.62 2.71 6.53
CA ILE A 321 5.83 2.79 5.31
C ILE A 321 6.71 2.64 4.06
N PHE A 322 7.90 3.25 4.05
CA PHE A 322 8.86 3.04 2.95
C PHE A 322 9.30 1.58 2.84
N ALA A 323 9.54 0.89 3.97
CA ALA A 323 9.83 -0.54 4.00
C ALA A 323 8.66 -1.37 3.41
N THR A 324 7.39 -1.01 3.70
CA THR A 324 6.25 -1.69 3.07
C THR A 324 6.23 -1.53 1.55
N LEU A 325 6.61 -0.37 1.02
CA LEU A 325 6.70 -0.14 -0.43
C LEU A 325 7.85 -0.91 -1.08
N ILE A 326 8.99 -1.06 -0.38
CA ILE A 326 10.06 -1.98 -0.81
C ILE A 326 9.52 -3.41 -0.86
N GLY A 327 8.73 -3.83 0.13
CA GLY A 327 8.07 -5.14 0.13
C GLY A 327 7.14 -5.33 -1.07
N MET A 328 6.32 -4.34 -1.40
CA MET A 328 5.46 -4.36 -2.59
C MET A 328 6.29 -4.49 -3.88
N ALA A 329 7.35 -3.69 -4.00
CA ALA A 329 8.26 -3.72 -5.14
C ALA A 329 8.91 -5.11 -5.33
N LEU A 330 9.48 -5.65 -4.25
CA LEU A 330 10.11 -6.97 -4.23
C LEU A 330 9.10 -8.08 -4.52
N GLY A 331 7.92 -8.04 -3.92
CA GLY A 331 6.90 -9.07 -4.06
C GLY A 331 6.38 -9.18 -5.50
N GLY A 332 6.13 -8.06 -6.16
CA GLY A 332 5.73 -8.05 -7.56
C GLY A 332 6.79 -8.68 -8.47
N TRP A 333 8.06 -8.25 -8.35
CA TRP A 333 9.17 -8.79 -9.14
C TRP A 333 9.47 -10.26 -8.81
N MET A 334 9.53 -10.59 -7.53
CA MET A 334 9.91 -11.92 -7.05
C MET A 334 8.89 -12.99 -7.45
N SER A 335 7.60 -12.66 -7.40
CA SER A 335 6.53 -13.57 -7.85
C SER A 335 6.65 -13.87 -9.35
N GLY A 336 6.96 -12.87 -10.18
CA GLY A 336 7.29 -13.08 -11.59
C GLY A 336 8.53 -13.94 -11.78
N LYS A 337 9.61 -13.72 -11.00
CA LYS A 337 10.84 -14.50 -11.07
C LYS A 337 10.62 -15.96 -10.66
N VAL A 338 9.83 -16.19 -9.60
CA VAL A 338 9.48 -17.56 -9.17
C VAL A 338 8.68 -18.26 -10.28
N PHE A 339 7.73 -17.57 -10.91
CA PHE A 339 6.99 -18.10 -12.05
C PHE A 339 7.92 -18.43 -13.22
N ASP A 340 8.84 -17.54 -13.60
CA ASP A 340 9.80 -17.76 -14.70
C ASP A 340 10.69 -19.01 -14.46
N LEU A 341 11.00 -19.32 -13.19
CA LEU A 341 11.83 -20.46 -12.82
C LEU A 341 11.05 -21.77 -12.70
N THR A 342 9.79 -21.71 -12.29
CA THR A 342 8.99 -22.90 -11.93
C THR A 342 7.87 -23.21 -12.92
N GLY A 343 7.51 -22.24 -13.77
CA GLY A 343 6.35 -22.32 -14.65
C GLY A 343 5.00 -22.33 -13.92
N SER A 344 4.97 -22.01 -12.59
CA SER A 344 3.79 -22.18 -11.76
C SER A 344 3.57 -21.03 -10.80
N TYR A 345 2.34 -20.52 -10.77
CA TYR A 345 1.90 -19.56 -9.74
C TYR A 345 1.71 -20.20 -8.36
N HIS A 346 1.52 -21.53 -8.26
CA HIS A 346 1.49 -22.19 -6.95
C HIS A 346 2.79 -21.95 -6.18
N ALA A 347 3.96 -22.03 -6.84
CA ALA A 347 5.24 -21.73 -6.23
C ALA A 347 5.33 -20.25 -5.80
N ALA A 348 4.78 -19.33 -6.58
CA ALA A 348 4.72 -17.91 -6.22
C ALA A 348 3.81 -17.65 -5.01
N PHE A 349 2.67 -18.33 -4.90
CA PHE A 349 1.81 -18.27 -3.72
C PHE A 349 2.50 -18.85 -2.48
N LEU A 350 3.18 -19.99 -2.59
CA LEU A 350 3.96 -20.57 -1.50
C LEU A 350 5.06 -19.62 -1.02
N ASN A 351 5.77 -18.97 -1.94
CA ASN A 351 6.74 -17.93 -1.61
C ASN A 351 6.07 -16.76 -0.85
N GLY A 352 4.91 -16.29 -1.30
CA GLY A 352 4.13 -15.27 -0.59
C GLY A 352 3.73 -15.71 0.82
N MET A 353 3.31 -16.97 0.99
CA MET A 353 2.99 -17.54 2.30
C MET A 353 4.21 -17.59 3.22
N ALA A 354 5.39 -17.97 2.71
CA ALA A 354 6.62 -18.00 3.51
C ALA A 354 6.96 -16.59 4.05
N TRP A 355 6.84 -15.56 3.22
CA TRP A 355 7.01 -14.18 3.65
C TRP A 355 5.94 -13.74 4.64
N ASN A 356 4.68 -14.13 4.43
CA ASN A 356 3.61 -13.83 5.39
C ASN A 356 3.83 -14.51 6.75
N LEU A 357 4.33 -15.74 6.77
CA LEU A 357 4.70 -16.45 7.99
C LEU A 357 5.84 -15.74 8.73
N LEU A 358 6.84 -15.23 8.01
CA LEU A 358 7.92 -14.43 8.61
C LEU A 358 7.34 -13.17 9.28
N ASN A 359 6.46 -12.44 8.59
CA ASN A 359 5.77 -11.28 9.18
C ASN A 359 4.98 -11.68 10.42
N LEU A 360 4.14 -12.72 10.32
CA LEU A 360 3.31 -13.19 11.43
C LEU A 360 4.14 -13.63 12.64
N SER A 361 5.28 -14.28 12.39
CA SER A 361 6.21 -14.71 13.45
C SER A 361 6.80 -13.51 14.18
N ILE A 362 7.29 -12.50 13.44
CA ILE A 362 7.87 -11.28 14.04
C ILE A 362 6.81 -10.53 14.87
N VAL A 363 5.62 -10.29 14.30
CA VAL A 363 4.58 -9.50 14.95
C VAL A 363 3.99 -10.24 16.16
N SER A 364 3.81 -11.56 16.08
CA SER A 364 3.35 -12.39 17.19
C SER A 364 4.39 -12.44 18.32
N TRP A 365 5.68 -12.50 17.97
CA TRP A 365 6.75 -12.42 18.95
C TRP A 365 6.80 -11.05 19.65
N LEU A 366 6.64 -9.95 18.92
CA LEU A 366 6.52 -8.61 19.50
C LEU A 366 5.31 -8.51 20.43
N LEU A 367 4.18 -9.07 20.04
CA LEU A 367 2.96 -9.10 20.88
C LEU A 367 3.16 -9.90 22.18
N TRP A 368 3.80 -11.08 22.08
CA TRP A 368 4.11 -11.89 23.25
C TRP A 368 5.06 -11.17 24.21
N ARG A 369 6.08 -10.50 23.67
CA ARG A 369 7.04 -9.74 24.45
C ARG A 369 6.40 -8.57 25.19
N THR A 370 5.48 -7.84 24.55
CA THR A 370 4.73 -6.74 25.18
C THR A 370 3.92 -7.22 26.39
N ARG A 371 3.32 -8.41 26.30
CA ARG A 371 2.56 -8.99 27.42
C ARG A 371 3.44 -9.30 28.64
N ARG A 372 4.71 -9.61 28.43
CA ARG A 372 5.68 -9.89 29.49
C ARG A 372 6.31 -8.63 30.09
N SER A 373 6.39 -7.57 29.31
CA SER A 373 7.02 -6.29 29.73
C SER A 373 6.07 -5.39 30.52
N THR A 374 4.76 -5.69 30.56
CA THR A 374 3.80 -4.98 31.40
C THR A 374 3.75 -5.69 32.76
N PRO A 375 4.42 -5.17 33.82
CA PRO A 375 4.22 -5.69 35.17
C PRO A 375 2.74 -5.44 35.51
N ALA A 376 2.09 -6.40 36.12
CA ALA A 376 0.78 -6.22 36.73
C ALA A 376 0.89 -5.10 37.76
N ALA A 377 0.61 -3.88 37.35
CA ALA A 377 0.44 -2.76 38.28
C ALA A 377 -0.90 -2.96 39.00
N SER A 378 -0.92 -3.88 39.95
CA SER A 378 -1.91 -3.84 41.03
C SER A 378 -1.60 -2.62 41.91
N VAL A 379 -2.03 -1.47 41.53
CA VAL A 379 -2.17 -0.37 42.48
C VAL A 379 -3.34 -0.73 43.37
N LYS A 380 -3.05 -1.41 44.46
CA LYS A 380 -3.90 -1.37 45.67
C LYS A 380 -3.90 0.10 46.12
N VAL A 381 -5.00 0.79 45.86
CA VAL A 381 -5.29 2.06 46.53
C VAL A 381 -5.48 1.68 48.03
N PRO A 382 -4.68 2.21 48.94
CA PRO A 382 -4.95 2.01 50.36
C PRO A 382 -6.26 2.71 50.65
N ALA A 383 -7.23 1.97 51.17
CA ALA A 383 -8.41 2.53 51.80
C ALA A 383 -7.94 3.37 53.00
N THR A 384 -7.95 4.68 52.86
CA THR A 384 -7.85 5.58 54.01
C THR A 384 -9.16 5.52 54.77
N ALA A 385 -9.11 4.84 55.91
CA ALA A 385 -10.13 4.92 56.97
C ALA A 385 -10.11 6.35 57.55
N SER A 386 -11.24 6.96 57.64
CA SER A 386 -11.82 7.76 58.69
C SER A 386 -12.99 8.58 58.17
#